data_bc3914d6543846409e874e18f26b6303
#
_entry.id   bc3914d6543846409e874e18f26b6303
#
_cell.length_a   1.000
_cell.length_b   1.000
_cell.length_c   1.000
_cell.angle_alpha   90.00
_cell.angle_beta   90.00
_cell.angle_gamma   90.00
#
_symmetry.space_group_name_H-M   'P 1'
#
loop_
_entity.id
_entity.type
_entity.pdbx_description
1 polymer ?
#
loop_
_entity_poly.entity_id
_entity_poly.type
_entity_poly.pdbx_seq_one_letter_code
_entity_poly.pdbx_strand_id
1 'polypeptide(L)'
;MAKIIGIDLGTTNSCVSYMLGDKSEVIANAEGNRTTPSIVYIKGDELLVGDLAKRKAILEPKNVIYEVKRWIGRKYDEVASELKNVTYDTKKGSDGGVLIVVDGKEYKPEQISAFILQKLKSDAEKFLGETVSQAVIT
;
A
#
# COMPACT_ATOMS: atom_id res chain seq x y z
N MET A 1 -23.84 -12.05 3.32
CA MET A 1 -23.79 -11.41 2.01
C MET A 1 -22.52 -10.59 1.88
N ALA A 2 -21.85 -10.68 0.73
CA ALA A 2 -20.63 -9.90 0.52
C ALA A 2 -20.92 -8.40 0.39
N LYS A 3 -20.03 -7.58 0.92
CA LYS A 3 -20.13 -6.11 0.84
C LYS A 3 -19.23 -5.56 -0.25
N ILE A 4 -19.63 -4.40 -0.75
CA ILE A 4 -18.81 -3.60 -1.67
C ILE A 4 -18.24 -2.45 -0.85
N ILE A 5 -16.93 -2.22 -0.98
CA ILE A 5 -16.25 -1.12 -0.29
C ILE A 5 -15.67 -0.15 -1.31
N GLY A 6 -15.42 1.08 -0.86
CA GLY A 6 -14.66 2.06 -1.61
C GLY A 6 -13.25 2.16 -1.04
N ILE A 7 -12.26 2.21 -1.91
CA ILE A 7 -10.86 2.38 -1.52
C ILE A 7 -10.30 3.59 -2.24
N ASP A 8 -9.76 4.52 -1.46
CA ASP A 8 -8.92 5.59 -1.97
C ASP A 8 -7.47 5.18 -1.72
N LEU A 9 -6.81 4.70 -2.76
CA LEU A 9 -5.42 4.26 -2.69
C LEU A 9 -4.52 5.47 -2.99
N GLY A 10 -4.19 6.22 -1.95
CA GLY A 10 -3.40 7.43 -2.08
C GLY A 10 -1.90 7.16 -2.11
N THR A 11 -1.14 8.15 -2.55
CA THR A 11 0.33 8.07 -2.57
C THR A 11 0.90 7.99 -1.15
N THR A 12 0.37 8.78 -0.25
CA THR A 12 0.84 8.88 1.15
C THR A 12 -0.04 8.10 2.10
N ASN A 13 -1.36 8.22 1.97
CA ASN A 13 -2.32 7.56 2.84
C ASN A 13 -3.44 6.96 2.02
N SER A 14 -4.01 5.88 2.54
CA SER A 14 -5.16 5.20 1.94
C SER A 14 -6.33 5.20 2.90
N CYS A 15 -7.53 5.04 2.37
CA CYS A 15 -8.76 5.11 3.15
C CYS A 15 -9.76 4.11 2.60
N VAL A 16 -10.56 3.51 3.49
CA VAL A 16 -11.61 2.57 3.11
C VAL A 16 -12.94 3.11 3.61
N SER A 17 -13.97 2.99 2.78
CA SER A 17 -15.33 3.39 3.14
C SER A 17 -16.34 2.35 2.68
N TYR A 18 -17.55 2.44 3.23
CA TYR A 18 -18.68 1.61 2.83
C TYR A 18 -19.96 2.45 2.86
N MET A 19 -21.00 1.95 2.21
CA MET A 19 -22.28 2.65 2.23
C MET A 19 -23.12 2.18 3.41
N LEU A 20 -23.55 3.14 4.23
CA LEU A 20 -24.52 2.92 5.32
C LEU A 20 -25.78 3.68 4.94
N GLY A 21 -26.75 2.96 4.35
CA GLY A 21 -27.90 3.59 3.74
C GLY A 21 -27.48 4.38 2.49
N ASP A 22 -27.76 5.67 2.48
CA ASP A 22 -27.40 6.57 1.38
C ASP A 22 -26.13 7.38 1.66
N LYS A 23 -25.44 7.08 2.77
CA LYS A 23 -24.23 7.81 3.17
C LYS A 23 -23.00 6.91 3.11
N SER A 24 -21.86 7.51 2.77
CA SER A 24 -20.57 6.86 2.82
C SER A 24 -19.96 7.06 4.20
N GLU A 25 -19.48 5.97 4.80
CA GLU A 25 -18.82 5.99 6.11
C GLU A 25 -17.41 5.43 5.99
N VAL A 26 -16.45 6.09 6.63
CA VAL A 26 -15.07 5.64 6.66
C VAL A 26 -14.94 4.51 7.67
N ILE A 27 -14.20 3.46 7.26
CA ILE A 27 -13.90 2.32 8.12
C ILE A 27 -12.57 2.58 8.83
N ALA A 28 -12.57 2.49 10.16
CA ALA A 28 -11.33 2.53 10.93
C ALA A 28 -10.52 1.25 10.68
N ASN A 29 -9.20 1.38 10.57
CA ASN A 29 -8.33 0.22 10.39
C ASN A 29 -8.16 -0.55 11.70
N ALA A 30 -7.44 -1.68 11.65
CA ALA A 30 -7.22 -2.53 12.83
C ALA A 30 -6.52 -1.78 13.98
N GLU A 31 -5.77 -0.73 13.66
CA GLU A 31 -5.08 0.10 14.64
C GLU A 31 -5.93 1.26 15.17
N GLY A 32 -7.19 1.36 14.73
CA GLY A 32 -8.14 2.36 15.20
C GLY A 32 -8.08 3.69 14.46
N ASN A 33 -7.36 3.78 13.35
CA ASN A 33 -7.20 5.02 12.58
C ASN A 33 -8.10 5.03 11.34
N ARG A 34 -8.54 6.21 10.94
CA ARG A 34 -9.41 6.38 9.76
C ARG A 34 -8.65 6.35 8.44
N THR A 35 -7.33 6.58 8.49
CA THR A 35 -6.45 6.45 7.34
C THR A 35 -5.36 5.44 7.63
N THR A 36 -4.88 4.79 6.58
CA THR A 36 -3.77 3.83 6.66
C THR A 36 -2.62 4.39 5.84
N PRO A 37 -1.43 4.60 6.43
CA PRO A 37 -0.28 5.00 5.64
C PRO A 37 -0.03 4.01 4.50
N SER A 38 0.23 4.53 3.29
CA SER A 38 0.51 3.71 2.11
C SER A 38 1.96 3.24 2.16
N ILE A 39 2.31 2.51 3.20
CA ILE A 39 3.67 2.10 3.54
C ILE A 39 3.69 0.61 3.80
N VAL A 40 4.71 -0.07 3.25
CA VAL A 40 4.90 -1.52 3.40
C VAL A 40 6.30 -1.79 3.93
N TYR A 41 6.40 -2.67 4.92
CA TYR A 41 7.66 -3.14 5.47
C TYR A 41 7.81 -4.61 5.15
N ILE A 42 8.96 -4.97 4.57
CA ILE A 42 9.26 -6.35 4.20
C ILE A 42 10.65 -6.71 4.73
N LYS A 43 10.71 -7.76 5.55
CA LYS A 43 11.99 -8.32 6.01
C LYS A 43 11.81 -9.80 6.28
N GLY A 44 12.52 -10.64 5.52
CA GLY A 44 12.33 -12.08 5.59
C GLY A 44 10.89 -12.47 5.31
N ASP A 45 10.25 -13.15 6.25
CA ASP A 45 8.85 -13.54 6.15
C ASP A 45 7.90 -12.51 6.77
N GLU A 46 8.45 -11.45 7.36
CA GLU A 46 7.61 -10.42 8.00
C GLU A 46 7.15 -9.40 6.97
N LEU A 47 5.84 -9.16 6.94
CA LEU A 47 5.20 -8.18 6.08
C LEU A 47 4.26 -7.33 6.94
N LEU A 48 4.53 -6.04 7.02
CA LEU A 48 3.68 -5.08 7.74
C LEU A 48 3.21 -4.02 6.77
N VAL A 49 2.00 -3.50 6.99
CA VAL A 49 1.42 -2.45 6.16
C VAL A 49 0.79 -1.39 7.07
N GLY A 50 0.97 -0.12 6.70
CA GLY A 50 0.35 0.98 7.41
C GLY A 50 1.18 1.47 8.58
N ASP A 51 0.51 1.76 9.70
CA ASP A 51 1.17 2.36 10.87
C ASP A 51 2.32 1.51 11.41
N LEU A 52 2.16 0.20 11.43
CA LEU A 52 3.21 -0.71 11.91
C LEU A 52 4.44 -0.66 11.01
N ALA A 53 4.24 -0.56 9.69
CA ALA A 53 5.33 -0.43 8.73
C ALA A 53 6.03 0.91 8.89
N LYS A 54 5.27 1.98 9.09
CA LYS A 54 5.81 3.33 9.26
C LYS A 54 6.77 3.43 10.43
N ARG A 55 6.48 2.73 11.53
CA ARG A 55 7.33 2.73 12.72
C ARG A 55 8.69 2.12 12.48
N LYS A 56 8.83 1.27 11.46
CA LYS A 56 10.11 0.62 11.14
C LYS A 56 11.06 1.53 10.36
N ALA A 57 10.59 2.66 9.85
CA ALA A 57 11.37 3.53 8.97
C ALA A 57 12.63 4.11 9.62
N ILE A 58 12.61 4.32 10.93
CA ILE A 58 13.74 4.89 11.67
C ILE A 58 14.90 3.89 11.75
N LEU A 59 14.59 2.63 12.08
CA LEU A 59 15.61 1.62 12.32
C LEU A 59 15.99 0.80 11.08
N GLU A 60 15.03 0.61 10.17
CA GLU A 60 15.22 -0.24 9.00
C GLU A 60 14.69 0.43 7.73
N PRO A 61 15.25 1.59 7.36
CA PRO A 61 14.70 2.39 6.24
C PRO A 61 14.75 1.68 4.89
N LYS A 62 15.69 0.76 4.67
CA LYS A 62 15.77 0.04 3.40
C LYS A 62 14.68 -1.02 3.25
N ASN A 63 14.02 -1.37 4.34
CA ASN A 63 12.94 -2.36 4.33
C ASN A 63 11.56 -1.71 4.30
N VAL A 64 11.49 -0.38 4.32
CA VAL A 64 10.24 0.38 4.35
C VAL A 64 10.04 1.06 3.00
N ILE A 65 8.93 0.71 2.34
CA ILE A 65 8.60 1.16 0.99
C ILE A 65 7.38 2.07 1.05
N TYR A 66 7.50 3.24 0.44
CA TYR A 66 6.45 4.27 0.48
C TYR A 66 6.37 4.98 -0.88
N GLU A 67 5.26 5.64 -1.12
CA GLU A 67 5.02 6.46 -2.32
C GLU A 67 5.11 5.69 -3.63
N VAL A 68 4.81 4.39 -3.61
CA VAL A 68 4.96 3.55 -4.81
C VAL A 68 3.99 3.94 -5.92
N LYS A 69 2.88 4.59 -5.57
CA LYS A 69 1.90 5.04 -6.56
C LYS A 69 2.54 5.98 -7.61
N ARG A 70 3.58 6.70 -7.20
CA ARG A 70 4.32 7.58 -8.11
C ARG A 70 5.02 6.83 -9.24
N TRP A 71 5.33 5.55 -9.01
CA TRP A 71 6.11 4.75 -9.95
C TRP A 71 5.24 3.87 -10.85
N ILE A 72 3.97 3.70 -10.51
CA ILE A 72 3.05 2.87 -11.30
C ILE A 72 2.88 3.48 -12.70
N GLY A 73 3.14 2.64 -13.72
CA GLY A 73 3.01 3.07 -15.11
C GLY A 73 4.12 3.98 -15.61
N ARG A 74 5.15 4.22 -14.79
CA ARG A 74 6.27 5.11 -15.17
C ARG A 74 7.50 4.29 -15.53
N LYS A 75 8.29 4.82 -16.45
CA LYS A 75 9.58 4.22 -16.80
C LYS A 75 10.65 4.72 -15.83
N TYR A 76 11.61 3.85 -15.53
CA TYR A 76 12.70 4.19 -14.60
C TYR A 76 13.40 5.50 -14.98
N ASP A 77 13.70 5.65 -16.28
CA ASP A 77 14.44 6.82 -16.77
C ASP A 77 13.65 8.13 -16.59
N GLU A 78 12.31 8.05 -16.58
CA GLU A 78 11.46 9.22 -16.38
C GLU A 78 11.51 9.73 -14.92
N VAL A 79 11.73 8.83 -13.97
CA VAL A 79 11.66 9.15 -12.55
C VAL A 79 12.98 8.95 -11.81
N ALA A 80 14.06 8.72 -12.54
CA ALA A 80 15.37 8.42 -11.95
C ALA A 80 15.83 9.47 -10.94
N SER A 81 15.58 10.75 -11.20
CA SER A 81 15.97 11.83 -10.29
C SER A 81 15.15 11.78 -8.98
N GLU A 82 13.88 11.41 -9.07
CA GLU A 82 13.01 11.29 -7.89
C GLU A 82 13.37 10.05 -7.07
N LEU A 83 13.76 8.96 -7.74
CA LEU A 83 14.15 7.71 -7.07
C LEU A 83 15.41 7.85 -6.23
N LYS A 84 16.24 8.86 -6.48
CA LYS A 84 17.42 9.12 -5.66
C LYS A 84 17.08 9.58 -4.26
N ASN A 85 15.86 10.07 -4.04
CA ASN A 85 15.43 10.63 -2.77
C ASN A 85 14.75 9.61 -1.85
N VAL A 86 14.47 8.40 -2.33
CA VAL A 86 13.86 7.38 -1.48
C VAL A 86 14.94 6.60 -0.73
N THR A 87 14.53 6.00 0.40
CA THR A 87 15.47 5.28 1.29
C THR A 87 15.59 3.80 0.94
N TYR A 88 14.66 3.27 0.18
CA TYR A 88 14.72 1.87 -0.28
C TYR A 88 15.45 1.80 -1.63
N ASP A 89 15.92 0.61 -1.96
CA ASP A 89 16.67 0.38 -3.19
C ASP A 89 15.71 0.19 -4.38
N THR A 90 16.11 0.67 -5.53
CA THR A 90 15.36 0.55 -6.79
C THR A 90 16.29 0.18 -7.92
N LYS A 91 15.72 -0.39 -8.99
CA LYS A 91 16.48 -0.66 -10.19
C LYS A 91 15.55 -0.62 -11.42
N LYS A 92 16.15 -0.55 -12.59
CA LYS A 92 15.43 -0.59 -13.86
C LYS A 92 15.09 -2.03 -14.19
N GLY A 93 13.82 -2.31 -14.47
CA GLY A 93 13.39 -3.62 -14.92
C GLY A 93 13.69 -3.90 -16.38
N SER A 94 13.54 -5.15 -16.79
CA SER A 94 13.77 -5.56 -18.19
C SER A 94 12.82 -4.88 -19.16
N ASP A 95 11.64 -4.48 -18.70
CA ASP A 95 10.64 -3.74 -19.48
C ASP A 95 10.86 -2.21 -19.42
N GLY A 96 11.90 -1.76 -18.74
CA GLY A 96 12.16 -0.35 -18.51
C GLY A 96 11.41 0.28 -17.35
N GLY A 97 10.57 -0.48 -16.67
CA GLY A 97 9.82 0.01 -15.49
C GLY A 97 10.67 0.07 -14.25
N VAL A 98 10.08 0.58 -13.16
CA VAL A 98 10.73 0.66 -11.86
C VAL A 98 10.56 -0.67 -11.12
N LEU A 99 11.65 -1.19 -10.56
CA LEU A 99 11.60 -2.30 -9.63
C LEU A 99 12.09 -1.83 -8.26
N ILE A 100 11.40 -2.28 -7.22
CA ILE A 100 11.77 -2.02 -5.83
C ILE A 100 12.50 -3.26 -5.33
N VAL A 101 13.70 -3.07 -4.76
CA VAL A 101 14.53 -4.18 -4.28
C VAL A 101 14.53 -4.15 -2.76
N VAL A 102 13.99 -5.21 -2.15
CA VAL A 102 13.91 -5.33 -0.71
C VAL A 102 14.34 -6.73 -0.32
N ASP A 103 15.30 -6.81 0.59
CA ASP A 103 15.75 -8.08 1.17
C ASP A 103 16.14 -9.10 0.09
N GLY A 104 16.78 -8.61 -0.97
CA GLY A 104 17.23 -9.44 -2.09
C GLY A 104 16.15 -9.83 -3.08
N LYS A 105 14.91 -9.39 -2.88
CA LYS A 105 13.78 -9.68 -3.77
C LYS A 105 13.37 -8.44 -4.54
N GLU A 106 12.82 -8.64 -5.75
CA GLU A 106 12.38 -7.56 -6.63
C GLU A 106 10.87 -7.53 -6.70
N TYR A 107 10.31 -6.34 -6.58
CA TYR A 107 8.86 -6.12 -6.64
C TYR A 107 8.54 -5.01 -7.64
N LYS A 108 7.44 -5.19 -8.36
CA LYS A 108 6.86 -4.09 -9.14
C LYS A 108 6.06 -3.19 -8.19
N PRO A 109 5.92 -1.89 -8.52
CA PRO A 109 5.08 -0.99 -7.72
C PRO A 109 3.66 -1.54 -7.49
N GLU A 110 3.08 -2.19 -8.50
CA GLU A 110 1.75 -2.78 -8.42
C GLU A 110 1.68 -3.91 -7.38
N GLN A 111 2.76 -4.68 -7.23
CA GLN A 111 2.83 -5.75 -6.22
C GLN A 111 2.85 -5.18 -4.80
N ILE A 112 3.59 -4.09 -4.61
CA ILE A 112 3.59 -3.39 -3.31
C ILE A 112 2.21 -2.81 -3.02
N SER A 113 1.58 -2.21 -4.03
CA SER A 113 0.20 -1.70 -3.89
C SER A 113 -0.78 -2.81 -3.53
N ALA A 114 -0.59 -4.00 -4.07
CA ALA A 114 -1.44 -5.15 -3.74
C ALA A 114 -1.36 -5.52 -2.26
N PHE A 115 -0.21 -5.42 -1.63
CA PHE A 115 -0.08 -5.65 -0.19
C PHE A 115 -0.90 -4.63 0.60
N ILE A 116 -0.90 -3.36 0.16
CA ILE A 116 -1.71 -2.31 0.79
C ILE A 116 -3.20 -2.65 0.64
N LEU A 117 -3.62 -3.04 -0.55
CA LEU A 117 -5.02 -3.40 -0.81
C LEU A 117 -5.47 -4.59 0.03
N GLN A 118 -4.62 -5.59 0.22
CA GLN A 118 -4.92 -6.75 1.07
C GLN A 118 -5.14 -6.34 2.53
N LYS A 119 -4.30 -5.45 3.04
CA LYS A 119 -4.46 -4.91 4.39
C LYS A 119 -5.80 -4.19 4.53
N LEU A 120 -6.12 -3.31 3.58
CA LEU A 120 -7.36 -2.55 3.61
C LEU A 120 -8.58 -3.46 3.55
N LYS A 121 -8.53 -4.48 2.71
CA LYS A 121 -9.60 -5.48 2.63
C LYS A 121 -9.77 -6.22 3.94
N SER A 122 -8.66 -6.69 4.53
CA SER A 122 -8.69 -7.41 5.80
C SER A 122 -9.28 -6.57 6.92
N ASP A 123 -8.88 -5.30 7.02
CA ASP A 123 -9.40 -4.39 8.04
C ASP A 123 -10.89 -4.13 7.84
N ALA A 124 -11.33 -3.98 6.58
CA ALA A 124 -12.74 -3.77 6.27
C ALA A 124 -13.58 -5.00 6.65
N GLU A 125 -13.08 -6.20 6.35
CA GLU A 125 -13.78 -7.43 6.70
C GLU A 125 -13.93 -7.60 8.20
N LYS A 126 -12.90 -7.25 8.96
CA LYS A 126 -12.95 -7.29 10.45
C LYS A 126 -13.96 -6.30 10.99
N PHE A 127 -13.98 -5.09 10.45
CA PHE A 127 -14.90 -4.04 10.88
C PHE A 127 -16.36 -4.42 10.58
N LEU A 128 -16.62 -4.89 9.36
CA LEU A 128 -17.97 -5.21 8.89
C LEU A 128 -18.48 -6.56 9.39
N GLY A 129 -17.57 -7.46 9.78
CA GLY A 129 -17.94 -8.82 10.16
C GLY A 129 -18.43 -9.65 8.98
N GLU A 130 -18.07 -9.28 7.76
CA GLU A 130 -18.51 -9.92 6.52
C GLU A 130 -17.37 -10.00 5.53
N THR A 131 -17.51 -10.92 4.57
CA THR A 131 -16.57 -11.02 3.45
C THR A 131 -16.78 -9.85 2.49
N VAL A 132 -15.67 -9.26 2.04
CA VAL A 132 -15.66 -8.22 1.02
C VAL A 132 -15.21 -8.87 -0.30
N SER A 133 -16.05 -8.82 -1.33
CA SER A 133 -15.77 -9.43 -2.62
C SER A 133 -15.56 -8.42 -3.74
N GLN A 134 -15.94 -7.15 -3.52
CA GLN A 134 -15.86 -6.12 -4.54
C GLN A 134 -15.41 -4.80 -3.92
N ALA A 135 -14.61 -4.05 -4.68
CA ALA A 135 -14.18 -2.73 -4.27
C ALA A 135 -14.15 -1.79 -5.46
N VAL A 136 -14.50 -0.53 -5.21
CA VAL A 136 -14.29 0.57 -6.16
C VAL A 136 -13.01 1.27 -5.69
N ILE A 137 -11.99 1.28 -6.55
CA ILE A 137 -10.66 1.79 -6.21
C ILE A 137 -10.39 3.07 -7.00
N THR A 138 -9.96 4.12 -6.31
CA THR A 138 -9.55 5.37 -6.93
C THR A 138 -8.12 5.75 -6.60
#